data_d92b69b2ae2e1779ed9e7a4f92b50578
#
_entry.id   d92b69b2ae2e1779ed9e7a4f92b50578
#
_cell.length_a   1.000
_cell.length_b   1.000
_cell.length_c   1.000
_cell.angle_alpha   90.00
_cell.angle_beta   90.00
_cell.angle_gamma   90.00
#
_symmetry.space_group_name_H-M   'P 1'
#
loop_
_entity.id
_entity.type
_entity.pdbx_description
1 polymer ?
#
loop_
_entity_poly.entity_id
_entity_poly.type
_entity_poly.pdbx_seq_one_letter_code
_entity_poly.pdbx_strand_id
1 'polypeptide(L)'
;MQFGRLVLGVMLAGAIAGGWTAMGADSVKTHKKGHAAAAVTDNDPNLWLSDIHGAKAVAWAKERTDKTLATLKADPNYQRDYDSILKILNANDRIAFGNLDHGDVFNFWQDAQHVRGLWRKATIAEYAKADPKWDVLLDVDALDKAEGKPWVFQGADCAPGFKRCLVKLSPGGSDAAVVREFDPNTKTFLKDGFTLPVAKSDTTYLDADTILFGTDFGPGTMTKSSYPRIVKIWHRGQPITAAKTVYEAKPDDISARASVFRGPYGTIALISRGLTFFTSEYYYVMPDGTTMKLPIPVGADIKGVTQGNLLFTLRNAWTPEGGKEIPQGSLV
;
A
#
# COMPACT_ATOMS: atom_id res chain seq x y z
N MET A 1 -7.36 47.17 -7.45
CA MET A 1 -6.08 47.58 -8.08
C MET A 1 -4.95 47.23 -7.14
N GLN A 2 -3.94 46.63 -7.63
CA GLN A 2 -2.65 46.14 -7.10
C GLN A 2 -2.59 44.66 -6.77
N PHE A 3 -2.03 43.92 -7.70
CA PHE A 3 -1.58 42.56 -7.62
C PHE A 3 -0.27 42.48 -6.81
N GLY A 4 -0.26 41.68 -5.74
CA GLY A 4 0.94 41.34 -4.98
C GLY A 4 1.56 40.07 -5.55
N ARG A 5 2.82 40.16 -5.96
CA ARG A 5 3.63 39.11 -6.58
C ARG A 5 3.93 37.97 -5.61
N LEU A 6 3.61 36.74 -6.05
CA LEU A 6 4.07 35.50 -5.44
C LEU A 6 5.56 35.31 -5.76
N VAL A 7 6.42 35.24 -4.75
CA VAL A 7 7.84 34.94 -4.91
C VAL A 7 8.03 33.45 -4.90
N LEU A 8 8.44 32.90 -6.04
CA LEU A 8 8.82 31.50 -6.22
C LEU A 8 10.25 31.34 -5.68
N GLY A 9 10.40 30.65 -4.55
CA GLY A 9 11.72 30.29 -4.01
C GLY A 9 12.30 29.10 -4.78
N VAL A 10 13.32 29.35 -5.60
CA VAL A 10 14.14 28.31 -6.23
C VAL A 10 15.16 27.83 -5.22
N MET A 11 15.06 26.56 -4.78
CA MET A 11 16.15 25.91 -4.04
C MET A 11 17.24 25.46 -5.04
N LEU A 12 18.40 26.10 -4.95
CA LEU A 12 19.62 25.63 -5.59
C LEU A 12 20.14 24.39 -4.85
N ALA A 13 20.13 23.25 -5.52
CA ALA A 13 20.89 22.09 -5.10
C ALA A 13 22.36 22.28 -5.47
N GLY A 14 23.23 22.42 -4.48
CA GLY A 14 24.67 22.48 -4.65
C GLY A 14 25.21 21.12 -5.11
N ALA A 15 25.82 21.10 -6.31
CA ALA A 15 26.55 19.94 -6.81
C ALA A 15 27.91 19.85 -6.11
N ILE A 16 28.14 18.78 -5.36
CA ILE A 16 29.49 18.39 -4.92
C ILE A 16 30.09 17.52 -6.02
N ALA A 17 31.03 18.08 -6.76
CA ALA A 17 31.85 17.37 -7.74
C ALA A 17 32.91 16.54 -7.00
N GLY A 18 32.66 15.25 -6.82
CA GLY A 18 33.65 14.25 -6.45
C GLY A 18 34.01 13.44 -7.69
N GLY A 19 35.27 13.59 -8.17
CA GLY A 19 35.77 12.91 -9.35
C GLY A 19 35.77 11.40 -9.21
N TRP A 20 35.15 10.71 -10.15
CA TRP A 20 35.29 9.28 -10.40
C TRP A 20 36.00 9.11 -11.75
N THR A 21 37.22 8.55 -11.69
CA THR A 21 37.98 8.14 -12.85
C THR A 21 37.25 7.05 -13.63
N ALA A 22 37.13 7.25 -14.93
CA ALA A 22 36.58 6.28 -15.87
C ALA A 22 37.44 4.99 -15.85
N MET A 23 36.86 3.87 -15.42
CA MET A 23 37.34 2.53 -15.74
C MET A 23 36.49 1.92 -16.84
N GLY A 24 37.16 1.29 -17.77
CA GLY A 24 36.75 0.88 -19.10
C GLY A 24 35.43 0.12 -19.21
N ALA A 25 34.79 0.36 -20.33
CA ALA A 25 33.64 -0.38 -20.81
C ALA A 25 34.06 -1.79 -21.24
N ASP A 26 33.91 -2.76 -20.34
CA ASP A 26 33.90 -4.18 -20.72
C ASP A 26 32.47 -4.63 -20.97
N SER A 27 32.29 -5.19 -22.16
CA SER A 27 31.04 -5.70 -22.70
C SER A 27 30.39 -6.71 -21.75
N VAL A 28 29.32 -6.30 -21.04
CA VAL A 28 28.44 -7.22 -20.30
C VAL A 28 27.66 -8.07 -21.32
N LYS A 29 28.13 -9.29 -21.55
CA LYS A 29 27.36 -10.34 -22.21
C LYS A 29 26.09 -10.61 -21.39
N THR A 30 24.95 -10.25 -21.96
CA THR A 30 23.62 -10.55 -21.40
C THR A 30 23.43 -12.07 -21.30
N HIS A 31 23.70 -12.65 -20.14
CA HIS A 31 23.21 -13.98 -19.81
C HIS A 31 21.69 -13.91 -19.54
N LYS A 32 20.90 -14.18 -20.59
CA LYS A 32 19.51 -14.64 -20.44
C LYS A 32 19.56 -16.04 -19.76
N LYS A 33 19.66 -16.08 -18.44
CA LYS A 33 19.19 -17.21 -17.65
C LYS A 33 17.95 -16.72 -16.89
N GLY A 34 16.78 -17.02 -17.45
CA GLY A 34 15.55 -17.03 -16.68
C GLY A 34 15.78 -17.96 -15.48
N HIS A 35 15.72 -17.41 -14.27
CA HIS A 35 15.58 -18.23 -13.09
C HIS A 35 14.16 -18.79 -13.16
N ALA A 36 14.02 -19.99 -13.76
CA ALA A 36 12.89 -20.83 -13.47
C ALA A 36 12.90 -21.02 -11.95
N ALA A 37 11.79 -20.71 -11.28
CA ALA A 37 11.62 -21.10 -9.88
C ALA A 37 11.93 -22.58 -9.81
N ALA A 38 12.98 -22.95 -9.07
CA ALA A 38 13.34 -24.34 -8.87
C ALA A 38 12.09 -25.04 -8.34
N ALA A 39 11.63 -26.07 -9.06
CA ALA A 39 10.55 -26.92 -8.58
C ALA A 39 11.01 -27.44 -7.20
N VAL A 40 10.20 -27.20 -6.16
CA VAL A 40 10.41 -27.77 -4.85
C VAL A 40 10.43 -29.27 -5.04
N THR A 41 11.61 -29.88 -4.97
CA THR A 41 11.74 -31.33 -5.08
C THR A 41 11.33 -31.93 -3.73
N ASP A 42 10.62 -33.03 -3.72
CA ASP A 42 10.21 -33.77 -2.50
C ASP A 42 11.37 -34.14 -1.56
N ASN A 43 12.59 -33.88 -1.97
CA ASN A 43 13.83 -34.17 -1.25
C ASN A 43 14.46 -32.93 -0.55
N ASP A 44 13.76 -31.81 -0.43
CA ASP A 44 14.28 -30.68 0.36
C ASP A 44 14.27 -31.02 1.87
N PRO A 45 15.46 -31.16 2.53
CA PRO A 45 15.55 -31.49 3.95
C PRO A 45 14.95 -30.40 4.84
N ASN A 46 14.67 -29.22 4.29
CA ASN A 46 14.11 -28.06 5.01
C ASN A 46 12.63 -27.82 4.70
N LEU A 47 11.96 -28.69 3.91
CA LEU A 47 10.55 -28.52 3.55
C LEU A 47 9.63 -28.34 4.77
N TRP A 48 9.98 -28.93 5.91
CA TRP A 48 9.27 -28.75 7.18
C TRP A 48 9.22 -27.31 7.70
N LEU A 49 10.12 -26.41 7.23
CA LEU A 49 10.07 -24.98 7.54
C LEU A 49 8.91 -24.25 6.81
N SER A 50 8.34 -24.87 5.78
CA SER A 50 7.17 -24.32 5.07
C SER A 50 5.91 -24.35 5.93
N ASP A 51 5.86 -25.19 6.97
CA ASP A 51 4.79 -25.17 7.98
C ASP A 51 5.05 -24.05 8.98
N ILE A 52 4.72 -22.83 8.61
CA ILE A 52 4.97 -21.61 9.40
C ILE A 52 4.28 -21.59 10.77
N HIS A 53 3.30 -22.45 10.98
CA HIS A 53 2.60 -22.64 12.27
C HIS A 53 3.01 -23.93 12.97
N GLY A 54 3.83 -24.76 12.34
CA GLY A 54 4.32 -26.02 12.91
C GLY A 54 5.22 -25.77 14.11
N ALA A 55 4.98 -26.48 15.22
CA ALA A 55 5.72 -26.31 16.46
C ALA A 55 7.26 -26.43 16.25
N LYS A 56 7.70 -27.35 15.38
CA LYS A 56 9.12 -27.55 15.04
C LYS A 56 9.71 -26.33 14.32
N ALA A 57 9.00 -25.77 13.32
CA ALA A 57 9.46 -24.61 12.55
C ALA A 57 9.53 -23.36 13.44
N VAL A 58 8.49 -23.14 14.25
CA VAL A 58 8.44 -22.03 15.22
C VAL A 58 9.57 -22.14 16.26
N ALA A 59 9.81 -23.32 16.83
CA ALA A 59 10.88 -23.53 17.78
C ALA A 59 12.26 -23.28 17.18
N TRP A 60 12.49 -23.75 15.94
CA TRP A 60 13.74 -23.51 15.22
C TRP A 60 13.96 -22.01 14.95
N ALA A 61 12.94 -21.30 14.46
CA ALA A 61 13.01 -19.86 14.22
C ALA A 61 13.30 -19.09 15.52
N LYS A 62 12.64 -19.47 16.62
CA LYS A 62 12.86 -18.86 17.93
C LYS A 62 14.30 -19.07 18.42
N GLU A 63 14.82 -20.30 18.35
CA GLU A 63 16.22 -20.59 18.72
C GLU A 63 17.23 -19.71 17.97
N ARG A 64 17.03 -19.53 16.63
CA ARG A 64 17.90 -18.68 15.81
C ARG A 64 17.77 -17.21 16.20
N THR A 65 16.57 -16.75 16.46
CA THR A 65 16.31 -15.39 16.94
C THR A 65 16.98 -15.13 18.28
N ASP A 66 16.80 -16.04 19.25
CA ASP A 66 17.40 -15.91 20.60
C ASP A 66 18.94 -15.85 20.50
N LYS A 67 19.57 -16.72 19.68
CA LYS A 67 21.00 -16.71 19.44
C LYS A 67 21.49 -15.40 18.82
N THR A 68 20.80 -14.89 17.80
CA THR A 68 21.13 -13.63 17.13
C THR A 68 21.01 -12.46 18.11
N LEU A 69 19.91 -12.40 18.86
CA LEU A 69 19.70 -11.36 19.87
C LEU A 69 20.75 -11.39 20.97
N ALA A 70 21.17 -12.58 21.42
CA ALA A 70 22.24 -12.70 22.41
C ALA A 70 23.56 -12.13 21.87
N THR A 71 23.90 -12.41 20.60
CA THR A 71 25.11 -11.86 19.95
C THR A 71 25.03 -10.34 19.81
N LEU A 72 23.89 -9.81 19.34
CA LEU A 72 23.72 -8.35 19.19
C LEU A 72 23.74 -7.61 20.52
N LYS A 73 23.08 -8.17 21.55
CA LYS A 73 23.03 -7.57 22.90
C LYS A 73 24.39 -7.63 23.63
N ALA A 74 25.32 -8.48 23.20
CA ALA A 74 26.67 -8.53 23.71
C ALA A 74 27.57 -7.39 23.19
N ASP A 75 27.13 -6.68 22.11
CA ASP A 75 27.83 -5.50 21.63
C ASP A 75 27.75 -4.36 22.67
N PRO A 76 28.88 -3.76 23.06
CA PRO A 76 28.89 -2.70 24.10
C PRO A 76 28.13 -1.44 23.71
N ASN A 77 27.83 -1.24 22.42
CA ASN A 77 27.05 -0.11 21.93
C ASN A 77 25.57 -0.39 21.87
N TYR A 78 25.14 -1.66 21.93
CA TYR A 78 23.75 -2.06 21.71
C TYR A 78 22.75 -1.26 22.57
N GLN A 79 22.98 -1.20 23.89
CA GLN A 79 22.06 -0.53 24.80
C GLN A 79 21.99 0.98 24.54
N ARG A 80 23.14 1.63 24.31
CA ARG A 80 23.20 3.05 23.94
C ARG A 80 22.40 3.33 22.68
N ASP A 81 22.58 2.52 21.66
CA ASP A 81 21.95 2.72 20.35
C ASP A 81 20.46 2.42 20.45
N TYR A 82 20.06 1.38 21.18
CA TYR A 82 18.66 1.07 21.48
C TYR A 82 17.96 2.24 22.18
N ASP A 83 18.55 2.76 23.27
CA ASP A 83 17.98 3.86 24.05
C ASP A 83 17.88 5.14 23.20
N SER A 84 18.90 5.42 22.38
CA SER A 84 18.92 6.58 21.48
C SER A 84 17.83 6.49 20.42
N ILE A 85 17.66 5.34 19.79
CA ILE A 85 16.61 5.10 18.79
C ILE A 85 15.24 5.19 19.45
N LEU A 86 15.05 4.55 20.61
CA LEU A 86 13.77 4.59 21.34
C LEU A 86 13.39 6.02 21.73
N LYS A 87 14.35 6.82 22.18
CA LYS A 87 14.13 8.26 22.48
C LYS A 87 13.66 9.03 21.25
N ILE A 88 14.26 8.78 20.08
CA ILE A 88 13.84 9.42 18.81
C ILE A 88 12.44 8.98 18.41
N LEU A 89 12.15 7.67 18.47
CA LEU A 89 10.85 7.13 18.10
C LEU A 89 9.71 7.63 19.00
N ASN A 90 10.00 7.86 20.28
CA ASN A 90 9.03 8.36 21.26
C ASN A 90 9.00 9.89 21.37
N ALA A 91 9.81 10.63 20.60
CA ALA A 91 9.86 12.08 20.65
C ALA A 91 8.52 12.71 20.22
N ASN A 92 8.05 13.70 20.99
CA ASN A 92 6.79 14.40 20.70
C ASN A 92 6.98 15.66 19.83
N ASP A 93 8.23 16.08 19.62
CA ASP A 93 8.64 17.22 18.78
C ASP A 93 8.81 16.85 17.29
N ARG A 94 8.44 15.63 16.91
CA ARG A 94 8.45 15.18 15.53
C ARG A 94 7.40 15.91 14.70
N ILE A 95 7.73 16.22 13.46
CA ILE A 95 6.76 16.79 12.50
C ILE A 95 5.67 15.76 12.22
N ALA A 96 4.43 16.13 12.50
CA ALA A 96 3.26 15.30 12.18
C ALA A 96 2.93 15.42 10.67
N PHE A 97 3.69 14.74 9.81
CA PHE A 97 3.41 14.71 8.38
C PHE A 97 1.99 14.17 8.14
N GLY A 98 1.22 14.92 7.35
CA GLY A 98 -0.14 14.56 6.97
C GLY A 98 -0.32 14.44 5.47
N ASN A 99 -1.32 13.66 5.09
CA ASN A 99 -1.79 13.54 3.72
C ASN A 99 -3.08 14.34 3.55
N LEU A 100 -3.13 15.20 2.52
CA LEU A 100 -4.33 15.94 2.17
C LEU A 100 -5.30 15.00 1.44
N ASP A 101 -6.47 14.81 2.02
CA ASP A 101 -7.54 14.02 1.44
C ASP A 101 -8.90 14.57 1.90
N HIS A 102 -9.93 14.49 1.05
CA HIS A 102 -11.29 14.97 1.36
C HIS A 102 -11.38 16.39 1.96
N GLY A 103 -10.38 17.25 1.67
CA GLY A 103 -10.34 18.63 2.17
C GLY A 103 -9.76 18.81 3.58
N ASP A 104 -9.39 17.71 4.24
CA ASP A 104 -8.71 17.70 5.54
C ASP A 104 -7.31 17.07 5.42
N VAL A 105 -6.48 17.26 6.44
CA VAL A 105 -5.15 16.66 6.58
C VAL A 105 -5.24 15.48 7.53
N PHE A 106 -4.92 14.30 7.05
CA PHE A 106 -4.92 13.04 7.82
C PHE A 106 -3.51 12.68 8.25
N ASN A 107 -3.38 12.13 9.45
CA ASN A 107 -2.12 11.70 10.03
C ASN A 107 -2.34 10.41 10.82
N PHE A 108 -1.33 9.55 10.84
CA PHE A 108 -1.23 8.46 11.80
C PHE A 108 -0.09 8.77 12.77
N TRP A 109 -0.39 8.83 14.06
CA TRP A 109 0.54 9.25 15.11
C TRP A 109 0.78 8.13 16.10
N GLN A 110 2.04 7.92 16.45
CA GLN A 110 2.47 7.00 17.50
C GLN A 110 3.43 7.73 18.42
N ASP A 111 3.32 7.47 19.72
CA ASP A 111 4.20 7.98 20.76
C ASP A 111 4.26 6.98 21.93
N ALA A 112 4.89 7.36 23.06
CA ALA A 112 5.01 6.50 24.23
C ALA A 112 3.65 6.16 24.90
N GLN A 113 2.64 7.01 24.74
CA GLN A 113 1.28 6.80 25.27
C GLN A 113 0.38 6.03 24.29
N HIS A 114 0.62 6.22 22.98
CA HIS A 114 -0.18 5.61 21.91
C HIS A 114 0.71 4.73 21.04
N VAL A 115 1.12 3.60 21.61
CA VAL A 115 2.07 2.67 20.99
C VAL A 115 1.49 2.02 19.72
N ARG A 116 0.18 1.71 19.74
CA ARG A 116 -0.54 1.22 18.57
C ARG A 116 -0.94 2.34 17.62
N GLY A 117 -1.15 3.53 18.14
CA GLY A 117 -1.29 4.76 17.38
C GLY A 117 -2.71 5.30 17.24
N LEU A 118 -2.76 6.53 16.79
CA LEU A 118 -3.96 7.31 16.54
C LEU A 118 -4.11 7.62 15.05
N TRP A 119 -5.20 7.21 14.44
CA TRP A 119 -5.62 7.76 13.17
C TRP A 119 -6.43 9.02 13.42
N ARG A 120 -5.97 10.14 12.89
CA ARG A 120 -6.51 11.46 13.22
C ARG A 120 -6.51 12.39 12.02
N LYS A 121 -7.30 13.47 12.11
CA LYS A 121 -7.37 14.49 11.08
C LYS A 121 -7.37 15.89 11.66
N ALA A 122 -7.04 16.88 10.83
CA ALA A 122 -7.19 18.29 11.11
C ALA A 122 -7.63 19.02 9.84
N THR A 123 -8.31 20.16 9.97
CA THR A 123 -8.52 21.04 8.81
C THR A 123 -7.18 21.61 8.32
N ILE A 124 -7.10 22.01 7.04
CA ILE A 124 -5.90 22.65 6.49
C ILE A 124 -5.48 23.88 7.32
N ALA A 125 -6.46 24.70 7.74
CA ALA A 125 -6.21 25.88 8.55
C ALA A 125 -5.68 25.53 9.95
N GLU A 126 -6.13 24.44 10.55
CA GLU A 126 -5.64 23.96 11.83
C GLU A 126 -4.24 23.38 11.70
N TYR A 127 -4.00 22.58 10.66
CA TYR A 127 -2.69 21.97 10.38
C TYR A 127 -1.58 22.99 10.11
N ALA A 128 -1.92 24.17 9.59
CA ALA A 128 -0.98 25.28 9.36
C ALA A 128 -0.48 25.96 10.63
N LYS A 129 -1.04 25.67 11.80
CA LYS A 129 -0.60 26.23 13.08
C LYS A 129 0.64 25.49 13.61
N ALA A 130 1.39 26.17 14.49
CA ALA A 130 2.54 25.57 15.16
C ALA A 130 2.16 24.37 16.05
N ASP A 131 0.96 24.42 16.65
CA ASP A 131 0.39 23.36 17.48
C ASP A 131 -1.03 23.03 16.99
N PRO A 132 -1.16 22.15 15.99
CA PRO A 132 -2.45 21.81 15.42
C PRO A 132 -3.30 20.97 16.37
N LYS A 133 -4.58 21.30 16.47
CA LYS A 133 -5.56 20.46 17.18
C LYS A 133 -6.04 19.34 16.26
N TRP A 134 -5.79 18.12 16.68
CA TRP A 134 -6.15 16.92 15.94
C TRP A 134 -7.49 16.35 16.44
N ASP A 135 -8.36 16.02 15.52
CA ASP A 135 -9.55 15.21 15.75
C ASP A 135 -9.19 13.73 15.61
N VAL A 136 -9.19 12.99 16.71
CA VAL A 136 -8.89 11.55 16.72
C VAL A 136 -10.10 10.80 16.19
N LEU A 137 -9.91 10.09 15.08
CA LEU A 137 -10.92 9.24 14.44
C LEU A 137 -10.92 7.83 15.05
N LEU A 138 -9.73 7.24 15.18
CA LEU A 138 -9.56 5.89 15.72
C LEU A 138 -8.33 5.85 16.64
N ASP A 139 -8.56 5.46 17.89
CA ASP A 139 -7.52 5.10 18.84
C ASP A 139 -7.32 3.58 18.78
N VAL A 140 -6.15 3.17 18.25
CA VAL A 140 -5.84 1.74 18.04
C VAL A 140 -5.47 1.06 19.35
N ASP A 141 -4.89 1.79 20.34
CA ASP A 141 -4.59 1.26 21.67
C ASP A 141 -5.88 0.97 22.45
N ALA A 142 -6.87 1.87 22.35
CA ALA A 142 -8.19 1.65 22.94
C ALA A 142 -8.92 0.45 22.30
N LEU A 143 -8.84 0.33 20.97
CA LEU A 143 -9.43 -0.78 20.23
C LEU A 143 -8.77 -2.12 20.60
N ASP A 144 -7.44 -2.16 20.69
CA ASP A 144 -6.65 -3.33 21.09
C ASP A 144 -7.10 -3.81 22.46
N LYS A 145 -7.20 -2.89 23.42
CA LYS A 145 -7.68 -3.18 24.79
C LYS A 145 -9.13 -3.69 24.81
N ALA A 146 -10.01 -3.08 24.01
CA ALA A 146 -11.42 -3.46 23.98
C ALA A 146 -11.67 -4.84 23.36
N GLU A 147 -10.90 -5.22 22.33
CA GLU A 147 -11.08 -6.47 21.59
C GLU A 147 -10.09 -7.57 22.00
N GLY A 148 -9.08 -7.25 22.82
CA GLY A 148 -8.03 -8.19 23.24
C GLY A 148 -7.20 -8.73 22.08
N LYS A 149 -6.93 -7.90 21.07
CA LYS A 149 -6.22 -8.29 19.85
C LYS A 149 -5.13 -7.26 19.51
N PRO A 150 -3.92 -7.72 19.16
CA PRO A 150 -2.78 -6.83 18.86
C PRO A 150 -2.95 -6.16 17.48
N TRP A 151 -3.88 -5.25 17.38
CA TRP A 151 -4.18 -4.57 16.12
C TRP A 151 -3.04 -3.66 15.66
N VAL A 152 -2.74 -3.71 14.37
CA VAL A 152 -1.86 -2.78 13.67
C VAL A 152 -2.65 -2.13 12.54
N PHE A 153 -2.76 -0.82 12.59
CA PHE A 153 -3.44 -0.04 11.55
C PHE A 153 -2.63 -0.06 10.25
N GLN A 154 -3.25 -0.46 9.15
CA GLN A 154 -2.64 -0.52 7.83
C GLN A 154 -3.22 0.50 6.84
N GLY A 155 -4.02 1.44 7.33
CA GLY A 155 -4.61 2.49 6.52
C GLY A 155 -6.13 2.43 6.44
N ALA A 156 -6.67 3.45 5.80
CA ALA A 156 -8.10 3.57 5.51
C ALA A 156 -8.28 4.12 4.09
N ASP A 157 -9.26 3.58 3.36
CA ASP A 157 -9.76 4.12 2.10
C ASP A 157 -11.17 4.64 2.33
N CYS A 158 -11.43 5.92 2.03
CA CYS A 158 -12.70 6.55 2.37
C CYS A 158 -13.57 6.80 1.14
N ALA A 159 -14.86 6.57 1.29
CA ALA A 159 -15.86 6.82 0.27
C ALA A 159 -15.97 8.33 -0.07
N PRO A 160 -16.44 8.68 -1.26
CA PRO A 160 -16.72 10.07 -1.59
C PRO A 160 -17.57 10.77 -0.51
N GLY A 161 -17.18 11.97 -0.14
CA GLY A 161 -17.84 12.75 0.93
C GLY A 161 -17.48 12.34 2.35
N PHE A 162 -16.48 11.46 2.53
CA PHE A 162 -15.91 11.08 3.84
C PHE A 162 -16.96 10.59 4.86
N LYS A 163 -18.00 9.90 4.40
CA LYS A 163 -19.05 9.36 5.28
C LYS A 163 -18.73 7.99 5.83
N ARG A 164 -17.88 7.23 5.15
CA ARG A 164 -17.50 5.86 5.48
C ARG A 164 -16.10 5.58 5.01
N CYS A 165 -15.36 4.77 5.75
CA CYS A 165 -13.99 4.37 5.41
C CYS A 165 -13.80 2.87 5.61
N LEU A 166 -13.10 2.22 4.69
CA LEU A 166 -12.63 0.83 4.81
C LEU A 166 -11.33 0.85 5.59
N VAL A 167 -11.38 0.51 6.86
CA VAL A 167 -10.21 0.46 7.74
C VAL A 167 -9.59 -0.92 7.71
N LYS A 168 -8.28 -0.99 7.45
CA LYS A 168 -7.48 -2.22 7.45
C LYS A 168 -6.75 -2.37 8.77
N LEU A 169 -7.00 -3.46 9.48
CA LEU A 169 -6.39 -3.78 10.77
C LEU A 169 -5.76 -5.17 10.70
N SER A 170 -4.44 -5.25 10.90
CA SER A 170 -3.73 -6.53 10.92
C SER A 170 -3.57 -7.04 12.34
N PRO A 171 -3.90 -8.31 12.62
CA PRO A 171 -3.57 -8.91 13.89
C PRO A 171 -2.06 -9.21 13.95
N GLY A 172 -1.32 -8.43 14.75
CA GLY A 172 0.12 -8.61 14.94
C GLY A 172 1.02 -8.03 13.84
N GLY A 173 0.47 -7.33 12.82
CA GLY A 173 1.26 -6.57 11.83
C GLY A 173 1.72 -7.36 10.61
N SER A 174 1.12 -8.53 10.31
CA SER A 174 1.36 -9.24 9.04
C SER A 174 0.73 -8.51 7.85
N ASP A 175 1.03 -8.95 6.61
CA ASP A 175 0.39 -8.45 5.39
C ASP A 175 -1.12 -8.72 5.32
N ALA A 176 -1.60 -9.70 6.10
CA ALA A 176 -3.01 -10.04 6.17
C ALA A 176 -3.72 -9.13 7.18
N ALA A 177 -4.85 -8.58 6.78
CA ALA A 177 -5.66 -7.69 7.59
C ALA A 177 -7.16 -8.03 7.48
N VAL A 178 -7.90 -7.76 8.54
CA VAL A 178 -9.34 -7.61 8.46
C VAL A 178 -9.65 -6.24 7.84
N VAL A 179 -10.67 -6.17 7.00
CA VAL A 179 -11.23 -4.89 6.53
C VAL A 179 -12.56 -4.69 7.22
N ARG A 180 -12.75 -3.51 7.82
CA ARG A 180 -14.00 -3.16 8.52
C ARG A 180 -14.43 -1.76 8.12
N GLU A 181 -15.68 -1.60 7.76
CA GLU A 181 -16.21 -0.29 7.44
C GLU A 181 -16.45 0.53 8.71
N PHE A 182 -16.02 1.78 8.68
CA PHE A 182 -15.99 2.71 9.80
C PHE A 182 -16.71 4.01 9.43
N ASP A 183 -17.51 4.54 10.33
CA ASP A 183 -18.10 5.87 10.20
C ASP A 183 -17.22 6.89 10.95
N PRO A 184 -16.53 7.79 10.22
CA PRO A 184 -15.65 8.77 10.84
C PRO A 184 -16.39 9.88 11.63
N ASN A 185 -17.72 10.04 11.45
CA ASN A 185 -18.51 11.02 12.18
C ASN A 185 -18.93 10.49 13.55
N THR A 186 -19.36 9.24 13.61
CA THR A 186 -19.70 8.57 14.89
C THR A 186 -18.49 7.91 15.53
N LYS A 187 -17.37 7.77 14.79
CA LYS A 187 -16.12 7.12 15.22
C LYS A 187 -16.33 5.66 15.63
N THR A 188 -17.19 4.96 14.90
CA THR A 188 -17.56 3.58 15.18
C THR A 188 -17.50 2.70 13.94
N PHE A 189 -17.21 1.40 14.14
CA PHE A 189 -17.35 0.42 13.08
C PHE A 189 -18.82 0.10 12.82
N LEU A 190 -19.20 0.03 11.55
CA LEU A 190 -20.58 -0.27 11.13
C LEU A 190 -20.84 -1.77 11.22
N LYS A 191 -21.97 -2.15 11.85
CA LYS A 191 -22.37 -3.57 11.99
C LYS A 191 -22.74 -4.20 10.65
N ASP A 192 -23.44 -3.41 9.80
CA ASP A 192 -23.94 -3.85 8.48
C ASP A 192 -23.08 -3.27 7.33
N GLY A 193 -21.83 -2.85 7.67
CA GLY A 193 -20.87 -2.32 6.72
C GLY A 193 -20.13 -3.42 5.94
N PHE A 194 -19.38 -2.99 4.93
CA PHE A 194 -18.45 -3.90 4.24
C PHE A 194 -17.42 -4.45 5.22
N THR A 195 -17.30 -5.78 5.28
CA THR A 195 -16.36 -6.46 6.17
C THR A 195 -15.73 -7.64 5.44
N LEU A 196 -14.40 -7.77 5.53
CA LEU A 196 -13.64 -8.90 5.02
C LEU A 196 -12.88 -9.57 6.17
N PRO A 197 -12.79 -10.89 6.18
CA PRO A 197 -11.98 -11.63 7.16
C PRO A 197 -10.49 -11.31 6.97
N VAL A 198 -9.66 -11.77 7.93
CA VAL A 198 -8.20 -11.64 7.83
C VAL A 198 -7.69 -12.36 6.59
N ALA A 199 -7.20 -11.57 5.64
CA ALA A 199 -6.57 -12.05 4.40
C ALA A 199 -5.69 -10.93 3.82
N LYS A 200 -4.82 -11.26 2.87
CA LYS A 200 -4.21 -10.24 2.02
C LYS A 200 -5.30 -9.74 1.08
N SER A 201 -5.90 -8.61 1.43
CA SER A 201 -7.03 -8.04 0.68
C SER A 201 -6.67 -6.69 0.09
N ASP A 202 -7.21 -6.42 -1.09
CA ASP A 202 -7.19 -5.11 -1.73
C ASP A 202 -8.62 -4.60 -1.84
N THR A 203 -8.86 -3.34 -1.44
CA THR A 203 -10.22 -2.78 -1.40
C THR A 203 -10.18 -1.31 -1.74
N THR A 204 -11.13 -0.85 -2.53
CA THR A 204 -11.34 0.58 -2.78
C THR A 204 -12.81 0.86 -3.08
N TYR A 205 -13.32 2.02 -2.66
CA TYR A 205 -14.64 2.45 -3.07
C TYR A 205 -14.68 2.79 -4.56
N LEU A 206 -15.69 2.32 -5.27
CA LEU A 206 -16.05 2.81 -6.60
C LEU A 206 -16.98 4.04 -6.47
N ASP A 207 -17.94 3.95 -5.57
CA ASP A 207 -18.84 5.03 -5.15
C ASP A 207 -19.21 4.85 -3.65
N ALA A 208 -20.19 5.58 -3.13
CA ALA A 208 -20.56 5.51 -1.71
C ALA A 208 -21.11 4.14 -1.26
N ASP A 209 -21.65 3.35 -2.19
CA ASP A 209 -22.34 2.09 -1.90
C ASP A 209 -21.79 0.89 -2.70
N THR A 210 -20.67 1.10 -3.37
CA THR A 210 -20.04 0.06 -4.20
C THR A 210 -18.54 0.04 -3.97
N ILE A 211 -17.96 -1.16 -3.76
CA ILE A 211 -16.52 -1.37 -3.68
C ILE A 211 -16.02 -2.30 -4.78
N LEU A 212 -14.79 -2.03 -5.23
CA LEU A 212 -13.95 -3.01 -5.93
C LEU A 212 -13.03 -3.66 -4.89
N PHE A 213 -12.95 -4.98 -4.91
CA PHE A 213 -12.13 -5.68 -3.93
C PHE A 213 -11.60 -7.01 -4.45
N GLY A 214 -10.44 -7.39 -3.94
CA GLY A 214 -9.86 -8.72 -4.05
C GLY A 214 -9.52 -9.22 -2.66
N THR A 215 -9.76 -10.49 -2.39
CA THR A 215 -9.44 -11.15 -1.13
C THR A 215 -9.24 -12.65 -1.37
N ASP A 216 -9.00 -13.42 -0.33
CA ASP A 216 -9.07 -14.88 -0.38
C ASP A 216 -10.54 -15.32 -0.41
N PHE A 217 -10.99 -15.84 -1.55
CA PHE A 217 -12.34 -16.41 -1.73
C PHE A 217 -12.33 -17.94 -1.60
N GLY A 218 -11.21 -18.54 -1.16
CA GLY A 218 -11.03 -19.98 -1.03
C GLY A 218 -9.97 -20.56 -2.00
N PRO A 219 -9.85 -21.88 -2.05
CA PRO A 219 -8.81 -22.55 -2.83
C PRO A 219 -8.72 -22.08 -4.29
N GLY A 220 -7.51 -21.77 -4.73
CA GLY A 220 -7.23 -21.35 -6.11
C GLY A 220 -7.58 -19.89 -6.45
N THR A 221 -8.03 -19.08 -5.49
CA THR A 221 -8.41 -17.68 -5.73
C THR A 221 -7.30 -16.67 -5.47
N MET A 222 -6.16 -17.15 -4.96
CA MET A 222 -4.95 -16.34 -4.75
C MET A 222 -3.87 -16.70 -5.78
N THR A 223 -2.91 -15.80 -5.98
CA THR A 223 -1.71 -16.08 -6.75
C THR A 223 -0.76 -16.98 -5.95
N LYS A 224 0.28 -17.53 -6.60
CA LYS A 224 1.37 -18.25 -5.91
C LYS A 224 2.12 -17.38 -4.88
N SER A 225 2.09 -16.05 -5.04
CA SER A 225 2.62 -15.08 -4.08
C SER A 225 1.65 -14.76 -2.93
N SER A 226 0.51 -15.46 -2.86
CA SER A 226 -0.53 -15.29 -1.85
C SER A 226 -1.17 -13.89 -1.84
N TYR A 227 -1.26 -13.23 -2.99
CA TYR A 227 -2.03 -12.00 -3.17
C TYR A 227 -3.32 -12.27 -3.97
N PRO A 228 -4.35 -11.42 -3.85
CA PRO A 228 -5.57 -11.57 -4.63
C PRO A 228 -5.27 -11.59 -6.14
N ARG A 229 -5.89 -12.51 -6.87
CA ARG A 229 -5.87 -12.55 -8.34
C ARG A 229 -7.24 -12.30 -8.97
N ILE A 230 -8.30 -12.28 -8.15
CA ILE A 230 -9.67 -12.04 -8.58
C ILE A 230 -10.13 -10.71 -8.00
N VAL A 231 -10.57 -9.80 -8.85
CA VAL A 231 -11.20 -8.54 -8.46
C VAL A 231 -12.69 -8.66 -8.69
N LYS A 232 -13.48 -8.33 -7.66
CA LYS A 232 -14.93 -8.33 -7.71
C LYS A 232 -15.49 -6.93 -7.43
N ILE A 233 -16.71 -6.70 -7.91
CA ILE A 233 -17.55 -5.57 -7.55
C ILE A 233 -18.62 -6.03 -6.56
N TRP A 234 -18.78 -5.29 -5.47
CA TRP A 234 -19.73 -5.62 -4.40
C TRP A 234 -20.55 -4.41 -4.02
N HIS A 235 -21.87 -4.56 -4.08
CA HIS A 235 -22.82 -3.50 -3.74
C HIS A 235 -23.31 -3.65 -2.29
N ARG A 236 -23.50 -2.52 -1.64
CA ARG A 236 -24.02 -2.45 -0.27
C ARG A 236 -25.33 -3.21 -0.11
N GLY A 237 -25.50 -3.83 1.06
CA GLY A 237 -26.71 -4.60 1.38
C GLY A 237 -26.79 -5.97 0.72
N GLN A 238 -25.89 -6.30 -0.19
CA GLN A 238 -25.80 -7.66 -0.75
C GLN A 238 -24.83 -8.54 0.06
N PRO A 239 -25.09 -9.85 0.14
CA PRO A 239 -24.08 -10.75 0.70
C PRO A 239 -22.84 -10.81 -0.19
N ILE A 240 -21.67 -11.01 0.39
CA ILE A 240 -20.38 -11.08 -0.36
C ILE A 240 -20.40 -12.13 -1.48
N THR A 241 -21.21 -13.19 -1.33
CA THR A 241 -21.38 -14.24 -2.33
C THR A 241 -22.08 -13.75 -3.60
N ALA A 242 -22.78 -12.63 -3.55
CA ALA A 242 -23.42 -11.99 -4.71
C ALA A 242 -22.45 -11.06 -5.48
N ALA A 243 -21.24 -10.82 -4.96
CA ALA A 243 -20.25 -9.98 -5.61
C ALA A 243 -19.82 -10.59 -6.96
N LYS A 244 -19.84 -9.77 -8.01
CA LYS A 244 -19.54 -10.19 -9.39
C LYS A 244 -18.05 -10.03 -9.69
N THR A 245 -17.45 -11.04 -10.33
CA THR A 245 -16.09 -10.96 -10.84
C THR A 245 -16.02 -9.99 -12.01
N VAL A 246 -15.11 -9.02 -11.94
CA VAL A 246 -14.82 -8.07 -13.02
C VAL A 246 -13.47 -8.35 -13.68
N TYR A 247 -12.56 -9.02 -12.98
CA TYR A 247 -11.25 -9.39 -13.50
C TYR A 247 -10.68 -10.61 -12.80
N GLU A 248 -9.93 -11.43 -13.56
CA GLU A 248 -9.21 -12.58 -13.04
C GLU A 248 -7.82 -12.67 -13.67
N ALA A 249 -6.78 -12.54 -12.84
CA ALA A 249 -5.38 -12.72 -13.19
C ALA A 249 -4.99 -14.20 -13.14
N LYS A 250 -3.83 -14.55 -13.69
CA LYS A 250 -3.29 -15.92 -13.67
C LYS A 250 -2.73 -16.27 -12.28
N PRO A 251 -2.69 -17.56 -11.90
CA PRO A 251 -2.06 -17.98 -10.64
C PRO A 251 -0.58 -17.61 -10.50
N ASP A 252 0.13 -17.52 -11.64
CA ASP A 252 1.56 -17.17 -11.69
C ASP A 252 1.84 -15.66 -11.70
N ASP A 253 0.82 -14.83 -11.83
CA ASP A 253 0.95 -13.38 -11.69
C ASP A 253 1.24 -13.00 -10.23
N ILE A 254 1.74 -11.79 -10.00
CA ILE A 254 1.99 -11.30 -8.64
C ILE A 254 0.69 -10.98 -7.92
N SER A 255 -0.22 -10.23 -8.56
CA SER A 255 -1.50 -9.81 -7.98
C SER A 255 -2.43 -9.21 -9.04
N ALA A 256 -3.72 -9.08 -8.70
CA ALA A 256 -4.64 -8.14 -9.33
C ALA A 256 -5.15 -7.17 -8.28
N ARG A 257 -5.02 -5.85 -8.53
CA ARG A 257 -5.42 -4.79 -7.59
C ARG A 257 -6.30 -3.77 -8.29
N ALA A 258 -7.30 -3.29 -7.57
CA ALA A 258 -8.14 -2.19 -8.04
C ALA A 258 -7.64 -0.86 -7.47
N SER A 259 -7.74 0.20 -8.28
CA SER A 259 -7.50 1.59 -7.88
C SER A 259 -8.58 2.47 -8.47
N VAL A 260 -9.06 3.44 -7.70
CA VAL A 260 -10.09 4.38 -8.15
C VAL A 260 -9.59 5.80 -7.96
N PHE A 261 -9.49 6.52 -9.07
CA PHE A 261 -9.13 7.93 -9.09
C PHE A 261 -10.39 8.76 -9.30
N ARG A 262 -10.59 9.75 -8.45
CA ARG A 262 -11.74 10.65 -8.48
C ARG A 262 -11.29 12.09 -8.64
N GLY A 263 -12.01 12.84 -9.42
CA GLY A 263 -11.74 14.25 -9.62
C GLY A 263 -12.92 14.96 -10.29
N PRO A 264 -12.77 16.26 -10.57
CA PRO A 264 -13.83 17.06 -11.18
C PRO A 264 -14.23 16.59 -12.60
N TYR A 265 -13.40 15.78 -13.24
CA TYR A 265 -13.64 15.22 -14.57
C TYR A 265 -14.21 13.80 -14.56
N GLY A 266 -14.56 13.28 -13.39
CA GLY A 266 -15.19 11.98 -13.24
C GLY A 266 -14.36 10.99 -12.39
N THR A 267 -14.78 9.73 -12.49
CA THR A 267 -14.15 8.60 -11.77
C THR A 267 -13.49 7.68 -12.80
N ILE A 268 -12.23 7.34 -12.56
CA ILE A 268 -11.48 6.36 -13.35
C ILE A 268 -11.16 5.18 -12.43
N ALA A 269 -11.72 4.02 -12.72
CA ALA A 269 -11.42 2.78 -12.03
C ALA A 269 -10.49 1.92 -12.88
N LEU A 270 -9.37 1.50 -12.31
CA LEU A 270 -8.36 0.70 -12.97
C LEU A 270 -8.10 -0.59 -12.20
N ILE A 271 -7.75 -1.64 -12.93
CA ILE A 271 -7.17 -2.85 -12.37
C ILE A 271 -5.73 -2.94 -12.87
N SER A 272 -4.79 -3.10 -11.94
CA SER A 272 -3.40 -3.44 -12.25
C SER A 272 -3.20 -4.94 -12.08
N ARG A 273 -2.76 -5.61 -13.15
CA ARG A 273 -2.29 -6.99 -13.14
C ARG A 273 -0.78 -6.98 -13.01
N GLY A 274 -0.26 -7.32 -11.86
CA GLY A 274 1.18 -7.43 -11.63
C GLY A 274 1.74 -8.68 -12.29
N LEU A 275 2.57 -8.52 -13.30
CA LEU A 275 3.24 -9.63 -14.02
C LEU A 275 4.53 -10.02 -13.32
N THR A 276 5.30 -9.03 -12.88
CA THR A 276 6.50 -9.16 -12.07
C THR A 276 6.49 -8.11 -10.98
N PHE A 277 7.51 -8.07 -10.14
CA PHE A 277 7.65 -7.01 -9.14
C PHE A 277 7.70 -5.59 -9.75
N PHE A 278 8.15 -5.47 -11.01
CA PHE A 278 8.39 -4.17 -11.66
C PHE A 278 7.49 -3.91 -12.88
N THR A 279 6.65 -4.84 -13.28
CA THR A 279 5.85 -4.70 -14.50
C THR A 279 4.40 -5.08 -14.25
N SER A 280 3.50 -4.28 -14.81
CA SER A 280 2.05 -4.47 -14.71
C SER A 280 1.37 -4.18 -16.06
N GLU A 281 0.28 -4.86 -16.29
CA GLU A 281 -0.74 -4.47 -17.27
C GLU A 281 -1.85 -3.73 -16.56
N TYR A 282 -2.49 -2.80 -17.25
CA TYR A 282 -3.57 -2.00 -16.69
C TYR A 282 -4.85 -2.16 -17.51
N TYR A 283 -5.97 -2.22 -16.80
CA TYR A 283 -7.29 -2.40 -17.38
C TYR A 283 -8.23 -1.35 -16.81
N TYR A 284 -8.93 -0.65 -17.68
CA TYR A 284 -10.01 0.25 -17.29
C TYR A 284 -11.26 -0.56 -16.98
N VAL A 285 -11.92 -0.27 -15.86
CA VAL A 285 -13.20 -0.87 -15.48
C VAL A 285 -14.31 -0.01 -16.05
N MET A 286 -15.05 -0.58 -17.01
CA MET A 286 -16.17 0.09 -17.65
C MET A 286 -17.39 0.18 -16.72
N PRO A 287 -18.33 1.12 -16.94
CA PRO A 287 -19.54 1.25 -16.11
C PRO A 287 -20.41 0.00 -16.04
N ASP A 288 -20.35 -0.86 -17.07
CA ASP A 288 -21.08 -2.14 -17.13
C ASP A 288 -20.37 -3.28 -16.36
N GLY A 289 -19.18 -2.99 -15.78
CA GLY A 289 -18.36 -3.96 -15.07
C GLY A 289 -17.44 -4.78 -15.96
N THR A 290 -17.42 -4.55 -17.27
CA THR A 290 -16.42 -5.15 -18.17
C THR A 290 -15.07 -4.43 -18.04
N THR A 291 -14.00 -5.02 -18.57
CA THR A 291 -12.67 -4.41 -18.51
C THR A 291 -12.06 -4.25 -19.89
N MET A 292 -11.38 -3.13 -20.11
CA MET A 292 -10.64 -2.83 -21.34
C MET A 292 -9.15 -2.64 -21.02
N LYS A 293 -8.28 -3.42 -21.67
CA LYS A 293 -6.82 -3.26 -21.50
C LYS A 293 -6.37 -1.89 -22.04
N LEU A 294 -5.57 -1.18 -21.24
CA LEU A 294 -4.98 0.09 -21.66
C LEU A 294 -3.79 -0.18 -22.60
N PRO A 295 -3.67 0.58 -23.71
CA PRO A 295 -2.57 0.44 -24.70
C PRO A 295 -1.30 1.17 -24.23
N ILE A 296 -0.87 0.91 -22.98
CA ILE A 296 0.35 1.47 -22.39
C ILE A 296 1.37 0.37 -22.11
N PRO A 297 2.67 0.65 -22.07
CA PRO A 297 3.69 -0.36 -21.88
C PRO A 297 3.62 -1.00 -20.47
N VAL A 298 3.98 -2.27 -20.36
CA VAL A 298 3.98 -3.01 -19.08
C VAL A 298 4.96 -2.44 -18.03
N GLY A 299 5.90 -1.62 -18.46
CA GLY A 299 6.81 -0.86 -17.59
C GLY A 299 6.29 0.53 -17.22
N ALA A 300 5.04 0.88 -17.56
CA ALA A 300 4.41 2.11 -17.10
C ALA A 300 4.11 2.01 -15.60
N ASP A 301 4.30 3.12 -14.88
CA ASP A 301 3.97 3.24 -13.46
C ASP A 301 2.98 4.40 -13.28
N ILE A 302 1.72 4.08 -13.00
CA ILE A 302 0.63 5.04 -12.86
C ILE A 302 0.91 5.97 -11.68
N LYS A 303 0.88 7.26 -11.91
CA LYS A 303 1.11 8.31 -10.90
C LYS A 303 -0.18 9.00 -10.46
N GLY A 304 -1.21 8.99 -11.28
CA GLY A 304 -2.49 9.60 -10.95
C GLY A 304 -3.29 9.99 -12.18
N VAL A 305 -4.30 10.82 -11.93
CA VAL A 305 -5.19 11.37 -12.97
C VAL A 305 -5.26 12.88 -12.79
N THR A 306 -5.11 13.61 -13.88
CA THR A 306 -5.33 15.06 -13.92
C THR A 306 -6.09 15.46 -15.17
N GLN A 307 -7.08 16.35 -15.03
CA GLN A 307 -7.92 16.82 -16.14
C GLN A 307 -8.51 15.68 -17.00
N GLY A 308 -8.86 14.55 -16.37
CA GLY A 308 -9.38 13.37 -17.07
C GLY A 308 -8.32 12.52 -17.80
N ASN A 309 -7.04 12.92 -17.75
CA ASN A 309 -5.94 12.17 -18.34
C ASN A 309 -5.21 11.33 -17.29
N LEU A 310 -4.82 10.12 -17.68
CA LEU A 310 -4.00 9.24 -16.86
C LEU A 310 -2.53 9.66 -16.99
N LEU A 311 -1.86 9.85 -15.86
CA LEU A 311 -0.44 10.16 -15.79
C LEU A 311 0.35 8.92 -15.40
N PHE A 312 1.43 8.63 -16.12
CA PHE A 312 2.34 7.53 -15.80
C PHE A 312 3.78 7.83 -16.16
N THR A 313 4.72 7.24 -15.44
CA THR A 313 6.15 7.31 -15.78
C THR A 313 6.56 6.07 -16.56
N LEU A 314 7.54 6.23 -17.44
CA LEU A 314 8.09 5.17 -18.28
C LEU A 314 9.34 4.55 -17.65
N ARG A 315 9.34 3.24 -17.42
CA ARG A 315 10.53 2.50 -17.01
C ARG A 315 11.52 2.28 -18.16
N ASN A 316 11.01 2.16 -19.38
CA ASN A 316 11.79 2.00 -20.62
C ASN A 316 11.27 3.00 -21.65
N ALA A 317 12.07 3.32 -22.67
CA ALA A 317 11.60 4.11 -23.81
C ALA A 317 10.39 3.43 -24.46
N TRP A 318 9.45 4.21 -24.95
CA TRP A 318 8.19 3.73 -25.54
C TRP A 318 7.82 4.53 -26.79
N THR A 319 7.45 3.80 -27.83
CA THR A 319 6.88 4.41 -29.05
C THR A 319 5.40 4.03 -29.12
N PRO A 320 4.48 4.99 -28.86
CA PRO A 320 3.05 4.75 -29.05
C PRO A 320 2.75 4.54 -30.54
N GLU A 321 1.65 3.83 -30.83
CA GLU A 321 1.21 3.58 -32.20
C GLU A 321 1.04 4.91 -32.96
N GLY A 322 1.72 5.04 -34.11
CA GLY A 322 1.71 6.25 -34.92
C GLY A 322 2.45 7.46 -34.34
N GLY A 323 3.10 7.32 -33.18
CA GLY A 323 3.81 8.39 -32.48
C GLY A 323 5.33 8.34 -32.63
N LYS A 324 5.99 9.27 -31.94
CA LYS A 324 7.45 9.30 -31.78
C LYS A 324 7.87 8.58 -30.51
N GLU A 325 9.11 8.11 -30.47
CA GLU A 325 9.70 7.56 -29.28
C GLU A 325 9.71 8.56 -28.11
N ILE A 326 9.26 8.11 -26.96
CA ILE A 326 9.27 8.84 -25.69
C ILE A 326 10.36 8.20 -24.82
N PRO A 327 11.34 8.97 -24.32
CA PRO A 327 12.47 8.43 -23.58
C PRO A 327 12.07 7.77 -22.25
N GLN A 328 12.92 6.84 -21.78
CA GLN A 328 12.87 6.31 -20.43
C GLN A 328 12.84 7.43 -19.38
N GLY A 329 12.08 7.25 -18.30
CA GLY A 329 11.93 8.21 -17.20
C GLY A 329 10.96 9.34 -17.47
N SER A 330 10.41 9.45 -18.68
CA SER A 330 9.41 10.48 -19.00
C SER A 330 8.13 10.29 -18.18
N LEU A 331 7.51 11.40 -17.81
CA LEU A 331 6.11 11.49 -17.38
C LEU A 331 5.24 11.71 -18.62
N VAL A 332 4.24 10.87 -18.81
CA VAL A 332 3.34 10.85 -19.97
C VAL A 332 1.91 10.96 -19.51
#